data_abf1f99ba576e5656ba0043ebf02859f
#
_entry.id   abf1f99ba576e5656ba0043ebf02859f
#
_cell.length_a   1.000
_cell.length_b   1.000
_cell.length_c   1.000
_cell.angle_alpha   90.00
_cell.angle_beta   90.00
_cell.angle_gamma   90.00
#
_symmetry.space_group_name_H-M   'P 1'
#
loop_
_entity.id
_entity.type
_entity.pdbx_description
1 polymer ?
#
loop_
_entity_poly.entity_id
_entity_poly.type
_entity_poly.pdbx_seq_one_letter_code
_entity_poly.pdbx_strand_id
1 'polypeptide(L)'
;MEPRLPSELNPALGRYLVLLDKWNRTHALTALPPGARREELLQDAAALLPFLAPLPPGSRVADLGTGMGSPAVVLALARPDLEVFGVDASSKKMAFLRQVALELSIPNLKPLHGRMEDLPALEADWGTAKALGSLDMLLGWWARHGRPGSPFFALKGPDWAEERVPSGWTATPHPYSLPTRGQRVVVALKPDSPGA
;
A
#
# COMPACT_ATOMS: atom_id res chain seq x y z
N MET A 1 -6.06 12.44 12.95
CA MET A 1 -6.47 13.16 11.72
C MET A 1 -7.31 12.21 10.88
N GLU A 2 -8.36 12.67 10.19
CA GLU A 2 -9.14 11.83 9.27
C GLU A 2 -8.48 11.88 7.87
N PRO A 3 -8.12 10.72 7.27
CA PRO A 3 -7.52 10.70 5.94
C PRO A 3 -8.50 11.18 4.88
N ARG A 4 -8.05 12.05 3.98
CA ARG A 4 -8.88 12.60 2.91
C ARG A 4 -8.33 12.22 1.55
N LEU A 5 -9.20 11.69 0.72
CA LEU A 5 -8.92 11.49 -0.70
C LEU A 5 -9.07 12.84 -1.44
N PRO A 6 -8.14 13.18 -2.31
CA PRO A 6 -8.33 14.27 -3.25
C PRO A 6 -9.62 14.07 -4.06
N SER A 7 -10.46 15.10 -4.16
CA SER A 7 -11.78 14.99 -4.79
C SER A 7 -11.70 14.62 -6.29
N GLU A 8 -10.65 15.05 -6.95
CA GLU A 8 -10.37 14.76 -8.36
C GLU A 8 -10.15 13.27 -8.63
N LEU A 9 -9.78 12.47 -7.62
CA LEU A 9 -9.62 11.02 -7.77
C LEU A 9 -10.96 10.25 -7.68
N ASN A 10 -12.02 10.88 -7.18
CA ASN A 10 -13.30 10.20 -6.94
C ASN A 10 -13.88 9.49 -8.18
N PRO A 11 -13.84 10.05 -9.42
CA PRO A 11 -14.36 9.34 -10.59
C PRO A 11 -13.59 8.04 -10.89
N ALA A 12 -12.26 8.07 -10.83
CA ALA A 12 -11.43 6.89 -11.07
C ALA A 12 -11.60 5.84 -9.96
N LEU A 13 -11.60 6.27 -8.70
CA LEU A 13 -11.81 5.39 -7.56
C LEU A 13 -13.21 4.79 -7.52
N GLY A 14 -14.23 5.52 -7.98
CA GLY A 14 -15.58 4.98 -8.16
C GLY A 14 -15.59 3.86 -9.21
N ARG A 15 -14.94 4.04 -10.36
CA ARG A 15 -14.80 3.00 -11.38
C ARG A 15 -14.03 1.79 -10.88
N TYR A 16 -12.97 2.00 -10.09
CA TYR A 16 -12.25 0.90 -9.45
C TYR A 16 -13.15 0.03 -8.57
N LEU A 17 -13.99 0.64 -7.71
CA LEU A 17 -14.93 -0.10 -6.87
C LEU A 17 -15.97 -0.88 -7.67
N VAL A 18 -16.52 -0.28 -8.74
CA VAL A 18 -17.45 -0.95 -9.66
C VAL A 18 -16.79 -2.16 -10.34
N LEU A 19 -15.55 -2.00 -10.77
CA LEU A 19 -14.78 -3.10 -11.38
C LEU A 19 -14.51 -4.22 -10.36
N LEU A 20 -14.15 -3.85 -9.12
CA LEU A 20 -13.95 -4.80 -8.03
C LEU A 20 -15.25 -5.58 -7.73
N ASP A 21 -16.40 -4.91 -7.68
CA ASP A 21 -17.69 -5.55 -7.47
C ASP A 21 -18.00 -6.57 -8.57
N LYS A 22 -17.76 -6.20 -9.83
CA LYS A 22 -17.95 -7.08 -10.98
C LYS A 22 -17.08 -8.33 -10.88
N TRP A 23 -15.78 -8.16 -10.64
CA TRP A 23 -14.85 -9.28 -10.56
C TRP A 23 -15.08 -10.15 -9.31
N ASN A 24 -15.44 -9.55 -8.21
CA ASN A 24 -15.64 -10.27 -6.95
C ASN A 24 -16.78 -11.27 -7.01
N ARG A 25 -17.80 -11.03 -7.85
CA ARG A 25 -18.91 -11.98 -8.06
C ARG A 25 -18.44 -13.33 -8.59
N THR A 26 -17.38 -13.33 -9.40
CA THR A 26 -16.88 -14.55 -10.06
C THR A 26 -15.61 -15.11 -9.40
N HIS A 27 -14.76 -14.24 -8.86
CA HIS A 27 -13.42 -14.64 -8.45
C HIS A 27 -13.18 -14.62 -6.94
N ALA A 28 -14.13 -14.15 -6.13
CA ALA A 28 -13.99 -14.04 -4.67
C ALA A 28 -12.65 -13.39 -4.25
N LEU A 29 -12.39 -12.19 -4.76
CA LEU A 29 -11.13 -11.47 -4.52
C LEU A 29 -11.04 -10.93 -3.09
N THR A 30 -12.17 -10.59 -2.48
CA THR A 30 -12.25 -10.03 -1.14
C THR A 30 -13.55 -10.44 -0.44
N ALA A 31 -13.45 -10.65 0.87
CA ALA A 31 -14.60 -10.86 1.75
C ALA A 31 -15.23 -9.54 2.25
N LEU A 32 -14.60 -8.39 1.97
CA LEU A 32 -15.13 -7.09 2.38
C LEU A 32 -16.49 -6.82 1.74
N PRO A 33 -17.53 -6.49 2.53
CA PRO A 33 -18.83 -6.13 1.99
C PRO A 33 -18.73 -4.82 1.19
N PRO A 34 -19.54 -4.65 0.13
CA PRO A 34 -19.47 -3.48 -0.76
C PRO A 34 -19.49 -2.14 0.00
N GLY A 35 -20.33 -2.01 1.03
CA GLY A 35 -20.45 -0.78 1.83
C GLY A 35 -19.18 -0.39 2.59
N ALA A 36 -18.32 -1.36 2.95
CA ALA A 36 -17.08 -1.10 3.67
C ALA A 36 -15.88 -0.80 2.75
N ARG A 37 -15.98 -1.14 1.45
CA ARG A 37 -14.82 -1.10 0.55
C ARG A 37 -14.25 0.30 0.35
N ARG A 38 -15.10 1.33 0.29
CA ARG A 38 -14.62 2.71 0.13
C ARG A 38 -13.75 3.13 1.30
N GLU A 39 -14.18 2.86 2.51
CA GLU A 39 -13.40 3.19 3.72
C GLU A 39 -12.14 2.34 3.82
N GLU A 40 -12.30 1.03 3.74
CA GLU A 40 -11.23 0.08 4.01
C GLU A 40 -10.15 0.02 2.91
N LEU A 41 -10.51 0.28 1.66
CA LEU A 41 -9.56 0.21 0.55
C LEU A 41 -9.05 1.57 0.12
N LEU A 42 -9.87 2.62 0.24
CA LEU A 42 -9.54 3.92 -0.30
C LEU A 42 -9.18 4.94 0.77
N GLN A 43 -10.05 5.15 1.76
CA GLN A 43 -9.78 6.13 2.83
C GLN A 43 -8.60 5.70 3.71
N ASP A 44 -8.52 4.41 4.04
CA ASP A 44 -7.37 3.85 4.77
C ASP A 44 -6.06 4.10 4.02
N ALA A 45 -6.04 3.86 2.69
CA ALA A 45 -4.88 4.14 1.85
C ALA A 45 -4.52 5.63 1.77
N ALA A 46 -5.51 6.53 1.86
CA ALA A 46 -5.27 7.97 1.82
C ALA A 46 -4.41 8.48 2.99
N ALA A 47 -4.34 7.73 4.10
CA ALA A 47 -3.45 8.05 5.22
C ALA A 47 -1.96 8.07 4.83
N LEU A 48 -1.59 7.41 3.74
CA LEU A 48 -0.22 7.37 3.23
C LEU A 48 0.15 8.57 2.35
N LEU A 49 -0.82 9.29 1.78
CA LEU A 49 -0.56 10.36 0.81
C LEU A 49 0.40 11.47 1.31
N PRO A 50 0.32 11.92 2.57
CA PRO A 50 1.26 12.91 3.08
C PRO A 50 2.73 12.46 3.05
N PHE A 51 2.96 11.14 3.18
CA PHE A 51 4.31 10.58 3.20
C PHE A 51 4.91 10.37 1.79
N LEU A 52 4.07 10.43 0.74
CA LEU A 52 4.55 10.43 -0.65
C LEU A 52 4.92 11.82 -1.15
N ALA A 53 4.43 12.88 -0.51
CA ALA A 53 4.64 14.25 -0.97
C ALA A 53 6.14 14.62 -1.17
N PRO A 54 7.09 14.17 -0.31
CA PRO A 54 8.50 14.51 -0.48
C PRO A 54 9.22 13.74 -1.60
N LEU A 55 8.59 12.69 -2.16
CA LEU A 55 9.25 11.86 -3.18
C LEU A 55 9.43 12.63 -4.50
N PRO A 56 10.62 12.63 -5.09
CA PRO A 56 10.84 13.22 -6.40
C PRO A 56 10.13 12.40 -7.51
N PRO A 57 9.79 13.05 -8.64
CA PRO A 57 9.26 12.34 -9.80
C PRO A 57 10.16 11.18 -10.24
N GLY A 58 9.56 10.09 -10.69
CA GLY A 58 10.26 8.88 -11.10
C GLY A 58 10.66 7.96 -9.95
N SER A 59 10.41 8.32 -8.69
CA SER A 59 10.67 7.43 -7.56
C SER A 59 9.85 6.16 -7.64
N ARG A 60 10.44 5.06 -7.17
CA ARG A 60 9.81 3.75 -7.10
C ARG A 60 9.16 3.51 -5.75
N VAL A 61 7.89 3.20 -5.78
CA VAL A 61 7.06 2.89 -4.60
C VAL A 61 6.65 1.42 -4.68
N ALA A 62 6.83 0.65 -3.61
CA ALA A 62 6.42 -0.74 -3.55
C ALA A 62 5.33 -0.96 -2.48
N ASP A 63 4.20 -1.52 -2.89
CA ASP A 63 3.12 -1.98 -2.01
C ASP A 63 3.20 -3.50 -1.89
N LEU A 64 3.71 -3.97 -0.75
CA LEU A 64 3.92 -5.39 -0.49
C LEU A 64 2.61 -6.03 -0.02
N GLY A 65 2.15 -7.06 -0.73
CA GLY A 65 0.87 -7.71 -0.47
C GLY A 65 -0.33 -6.83 -0.85
N THR A 66 -0.24 -6.17 -1.99
CA THR A 66 -1.24 -5.18 -2.46
C THR A 66 -2.68 -5.71 -2.55
N GLY A 67 -2.87 -7.01 -2.61
CA GLY A 67 -4.19 -7.62 -2.73
C GLY A 67 -4.92 -7.17 -3.99
N MET A 68 -6.08 -6.56 -3.82
CA MET A 68 -6.87 -6.01 -4.92
C MET A 68 -6.34 -4.65 -5.40
N GLY A 69 -5.19 -4.19 -4.89
CA GLY A 69 -4.58 -2.92 -5.27
C GLY A 69 -4.75 -1.80 -4.24
N SER A 70 -4.93 -2.13 -2.97
CA SER A 70 -4.96 -1.14 -1.90
C SER A 70 -3.79 -1.37 -0.94
N PRO A 71 -2.91 -0.35 -0.82
CA PRO A 71 -3.04 1.05 -1.26
C PRO A 71 -2.59 1.39 -2.70
N ALA A 72 -1.92 0.50 -3.45
CA ALA A 72 -1.25 0.81 -4.72
C ALA A 72 -2.05 1.65 -5.72
N VAL A 73 -3.35 1.35 -5.92
CA VAL A 73 -4.21 2.09 -6.87
C VAL A 73 -4.38 3.55 -6.44
N VAL A 74 -4.60 3.78 -5.14
CA VAL A 74 -4.75 5.15 -4.60
C VAL A 74 -3.45 5.93 -4.77
N LEU A 75 -2.31 5.30 -4.46
CA LEU A 75 -0.99 5.93 -4.57
C LEU A 75 -0.65 6.28 -6.02
N ALA A 76 -0.90 5.35 -6.95
CA ALA A 76 -0.62 5.55 -8.37
C ALA A 76 -1.49 6.65 -9.00
N LEU A 77 -2.76 6.74 -8.61
CA LEU A 77 -3.67 7.80 -9.07
C LEU A 77 -3.31 9.16 -8.48
N ALA A 78 -2.89 9.20 -7.20
CA ALA A 78 -2.54 10.46 -6.52
C ALA A 78 -1.18 11.01 -6.98
N ARG A 79 -0.26 10.15 -7.43
CA ARG A 79 1.09 10.51 -7.85
C ARG A 79 1.42 9.82 -9.18
N PRO A 80 0.87 10.33 -10.30
CA PRO A 80 1.09 9.74 -11.62
C PRO A 80 2.54 9.87 -12.12
N ASP A 81 3.33 10.67 -11.45
CA ASP A 81 4.76 10.87 -11.67
C ASP A 81 5.67 9.84 -10.99
N LEU A 82 5.12 8.94 -10.15
CA LEU A 82 5.86 7.86 -9.49
C LEU A 82 5.64 6.51 -10.21
N GLU A 83 6.56 5.56 -10.07
CA GLU A 83 6.33 4.16 -10.44
C GLU A 83 5.82 3.38 -9.22
N VAL A 84 4.61 2.84 -9.28
CA VAL A 84 4.00 2.12 -8.17
C VAL A 84 3.91 0.63 -8.47
N PHE A 85 4.68 -0.17 -7.75
CA PHE A 85 4.69 -1.63 -7.85
C PHE A 85 3.71 -2.22 -6.84
N GLY A 86 2.65 -2.86 -7.31
CA GLY A 86 1.73 -3.63 -6.47
C GLY A 86 2.09 -5.11 -6.53
N VAL A 87 2.59 -5.67 -5.43
CA VAL A 87 3.10 -7.05 -5.36
C VAL A 87 2.13 -7.96 -4.60
N ASP A 88 1.78 -9.11 -5.15
CA ASP A 88 1.00 -10.15 -4.45
C ASP A 88 1.26 -11.54 -5.07
N ALA A 89 1.24 -12.58 -4.24
CA ALA A 89 1.43 -13.97 -4.68
C ALA A 89 0.17 -14.57 -5.33
N SER A 90 -0.98 -13.90 -5.26
CA SER A 90 -2.23 -14.37 -5.84
C SER A 90 -2.35 -13.97 -7.31
N SER A 91 -2.25 -14.95 -8.22
CA SER A 91 -2.39 -14.73 -9.66
C SER A 91 -3.72 -14.06 -10.05
N LYS A 92 -4.83 -14.45 -9.39
CA LYS A 92 -6.16 -13.88 -9.65
C LYS A 92 -6.26 -12.41 -9.23
N LYS A 93 -5.66 -12.03 -8.10
CA LYS A 93 -5.62 -10.63 -7.66
C LYS A 93 -4.76 -9.79 -8.60
N MET A 94 -3.64 -10.34 -9.05
CA MET A 94 -2.77 -9.67 -10.02
C MET A 94 -3.39 -9.55 -11.41
N ALA A 95 -4.19 -10.53 -11.84
CA ALA A 95 -4.99 -10.41 -13.06
C ALA A 95 -6.01 -9.25 -12.94
N PHE A 96 -6.69 -9.17 -11.80
CA PHE A 96 -7.59 -8.05 -11.51
C PHE A 96 -6.85 -6.72 -11.51
N LEU A 97 -5.70 -6.61 -10.85
CA LEU A 97 -4.95 -5.36 -10.77
C LEU A 97 -4.42 -4.89 -12.14
N ARG A 98 -4.03 -5.84 -13.02
CA ARG A 98 -3.70 -5.52 -14.43
C ARG A 98 -4.91 -4.95 -15.17
N GLN A 99 -6.09 -5.53 -14.97
CA GLN A 99 -7.32 -5.01 -15.56
C GLN A 99 -7.65 -3.61 -15.05
N VAL A 100 -7.48 -3.35 -13.75
CA VAL A 100 -7.63 -2.00 -13.17
C VAL A 100 -6.67 -1.01 -13.84
N ALA A 101 -5.40 -1.34 -13.95
CA ALA A 101 -4.39 -0.48 -14.57
C ALA A 101 -4.76 -0.12 -16.02
N LEU A 102 -5.28 -1.10 -16.77
CA LEU A 102 -5.71 -0.92 -18.17
C LEU A 102 -6.99 -0.07 -18.26
N GLU A 103 -8.07 -0.48 -17.58
CA GLU A 103 -9.38 0.18 -17.71
C GLU A 103 -9.41 1.61 -17.15
N LEU A 104 -8.62 1.87 -16.12
CA LEU A 104 -8.52 3.20 -15.52
C LEU A 104 -7.40 4.05 -16.12
N SER A 105 -6.65 3.49 -17.07
CA SER A 105 -5.49 4.16 -17.70
C SER A 105 -4.48 4.66 -16.68
N ILE A 106 -3.98 3.74 -15.84
CA ILE A 106 -2.97 4.02 -14.79
C ILE A 106 -1.62 3.41 -15.24
N PRO A 107 -0.88 4.07 -16.14
CA PRO A 107 0.33 3.51 -16.76
C PRO A 107 1.49 3.34 -15.78
N ASN A 108 1.48 4.09 -14.70
CA ASN A 108 2.49 4.05 -13.64
C ASN A 108 2.23 2.98 -12.56
N LEU A 109 1.07 2.29 -12.60
CA LEU A 109 0.81 1.12 -11.75
C LEU A 109 1.40 -0.14 -12.40
N LYS A 110 2.27 -0.84 -11.68
CA LYS A 110 3.02 -2.01 -12.15
C LYS A 110 2.65 -3.25 -11.31
N PRO A 111 1.64 -4.03 -11.69
CA PRO A 111 1.28 -5.26 -10.99
C PRO A 111 2.34 -6.35 -11.16
N LEU A 112 2.90 -6.82 -10.06
CA LEU A 112 3.92 -7.88 -10.02
C LEU A 112 3.37 -9.11 -9.30
N HIS A 113 3.31 -10.23 -10.02
CA HIS A 113 2.90 -11.53 -9.47
C HIS A 113 4.11 -12.31 -8.99
N GLY A 114 4.14 -12.65 -7.71
CA GLY A 114 5.18 -13.49 -7.13
C GLY A 114 5.19 -13.39 -5.60
N ARG A 115 5.94 -14.30 -4.98
CA ARG A 115 6.26 -14.23 -3.56
C ARG A 115 7.38 -13.22 -3.35
N MET A 116 7.38 -12.52 -2.22
CA MET A 116 8.41 -11.52 -1.89
C MET A 116 9.82 -12.11 -1.91
N GLU A 117 9.93 -13.37 -1.48
CA GLU A 117 11.20 -14.09 -1.41
C GLU A 117 11.78 -14.46 -2.78
N ASP A 118 10.90 -14.64 -3.78
CA ASP A 118 11.27 -15.15 -5.11
C ASP A 118 11.50 -14.05 -6.15
N LEU A 119 10.96 -12.85 -5.89
CA LEU A 119 11.10 -11.73 -6.82
C LEU A 119 12.51 -11.12 -6.78
N PRO A 120 13.00 -10.62 -7.91
CA PRO A 120 14.21 -9.78 -7.90
C PRO A 120 14.00 -8.53 -7.06
N ALA A 121 15.10 -7.95 -6.57
CA ALA A 121 15.05 -6.70 -5.82
C ALA A 121 14.34 -5.60 -6.63
N LEU A 122 13.41 -4.89 -6.00
CA LEU A 122 12.61 -3.84 -6.66
C LEU A 122 13.37 -2.51 -6.75
N GLU A 123 14.42 -2.35 -5.94
CA GLU A 123 15.18 -1.10 -5.83
C GLU A 123 14.24 0.09 -5.56
N ALA A 124 13.30 -0.10 -4.61
CA ALA A 124 12.28 0.87 -4.34
C ALA A 124 12.76 1.94 -3.35
N ASP A 125 12.37 3.19 -3.61
CA ASP A 125 12.71 4.35 -2.80
C ASP A 125 11.80 4.50 -1.58
N TRP A 126 10.64 3.83 -1.60
CA TRP A 126 9.60 3.92 -0.59
C TRP A 126 8.73 2.65 -0.59
N GLY A 127 8.43 2.13 0.58
CA GLY A 127 7.64 0.91 0.73
C GLY A 127 6.45 1.06 1.64
N THR A 128 5.43 0.23 1.37
CA THR A 128 4.26 0.11 2.23
C THR A 128 3.70 -1.31 2.27
N ALA A 129 2.93 -1.59 3.30
CA ALA A 129 2.05 -2.74 3.38
C ALA A 129 0.81 -2.43 4.23
N LYS A 130 -0.28 -3.11 3.91
CA LYS A 130 -1.53 -3.06 4.65
C LYS A 130 -2.01 -4.47 4.99
N ALA A 131 -2.29 -4.73 6.28
CA ALA A 131 -2.85 -6.01 6.76
C ALA A 131 -2.07 -7.26 6.31
N LEU A 132 -0.73 -7.17 6.29
CA LEU A 132 0.17 -8.21 5.78
C LEU A 132 1.22 -8.64 6.82
N GLY A 133 0.81 -9.11 7.99
CA GLY A 133 1.74 -9.70 8.95
C GLY A 133 2.46 -8.71 9.88
N SER A 134 3.50 -9.18 10.58
CA SER A 134 4.24 -8.41 11.59
C SER A 134 5.24 -7.43 10.99
N LEU A 135 5.64 -6.42 11.77
CA LEU A 135 6.69 -5.47 11.37
C LEU A 135 8.03 -6.17 11.08
N ASP A 136 8.39 -7.18 11.88
CA ASP A 136 9.61 -7.97 11.69
C ASP A 136 9.63 -8.66 10.31
N MET A 137 8.53 -9.30 9.94
CA MET A 137 8.38 -9.95 8.63
C MET A 137 8.41 -8.94 7.48
N LEU A 138 7.69 -7.83 7.62
CA LEU A 138 7.63 -6.78 6.59
C LEU A 138 9.01 -6.17 6.33
N LEU A 139 9.75 -5.85 7.40
CA LEU A 139 11.09 -5.29 7.28
C LEU A 139 12.11 -6.32 6.76
N GLY A 140 11.92 -7.61 7.05
CA GLY A 140 12.71 -8.68 6.44
C GLY A 140 12.57 -8.71 4.91
N TRP A 141 11.35 -8.57 4.39
CA TRP A 141 11.14 -8.43 2.94
C TRP A 141 11.64 -7.10 2.41
N TRP A 142 11.42 -6.00 3.17
CA TRP A 142 11.86 -4.68 2.74
C TRP A 142 13.37 -4.55 2.59
N ALA A 143 14.15 -5.22 3.44
CA ALA A 143 15.60 -5.27 3.33
C ALA A 143 16.08 -5.79 1.97
N ARG A 144 15.27 -6.60 1.27
CA ARG A 144 15.58 -7.11 -0.08
C ARG A 144 15.07 -6.19 -1.19
N HIS A 145 13.95 -5.50 -0.99
CA HIS A 145 13.25 -4.78 -2.04
C HIS A 145 13.45 -3.26 -2.01
N GLY A 146 13.76 -2.71 -0.83
CA GLY A 146 14.07 -1.29 -0.67
C GLY A 146 15.52 -0.97 -0.99
N ARG A 147 15.76 0.24 -1.48
CA ARG A 147 17.12 0.78 -1.55
C ARG A 147 17.70 1.00 -0.15
N PRO A 148 19.01 0.94 0.02
CA PRO A 148 19.63 1.27 1.31
C PRO A 148 19.18 2.63 1.83
N GLY A 149 18.71 2.68 3.08
CA GLY A 149 18.20 3.91 3.70
C GLY A 149 16.76 4.27 3.38
N SER A 150 16.07 3.52 2.50
CA SER A 150 14.67 3.80 2.15
C SER A 150 13.71 3.50 3.30
N PRO A 151 12.68 4.35 3.53
CA PRO A 151 11.68 4.15 4.57
C PRO A 151 10.63 3.11 4.18
N PHE A 152 9.96 2.56 5.20
CA PHE A 152 8.81 1.69 5.03
C PHE A 152 7.63 2.19 5.89
N PHE A 153 6.40 2.08 5.38
CA PHE A 153 5.20 2.58 6.03
C PHE A 153 4.16 1.46 6.16
N ALA A 154 3.88 1.02 7.39
CA ALA A 154 2.91 -0.03 7.64
C ALA A 154 1.58 0.56 8.12
N LEU A 155 0.49 0.21 7.45
CA LEU A 155 -0.87 0.50 7.91
C LEU A 155 -1.30 -0.56 8.91
N LYS A 156 -1.50 -0.17 10.17
CA LYS A 156 -1.73 -1.06 11.31
C LYS A 156 -2.97 -0.67 12.12
N GLY A 157 -3.41 -1.62 12.96
CA GLY A 157 -4.38 -1.38 14.03
C GLY A 157 -3.71 -0.74 15.26
N PRO A 158 -4.51 -0.45 16.32
CA PRO A 158 -3.99 0.14 17.55
C PRO A 158 -2.97 -0.75 18.28
N ASP A 159 -3.05 -2.07 18.10
CA ASP A 159 -2.21 -3.07 18.79
C ASP A 159 -0.79 -3.17 18.21
N TRP A 160 -0.44 -2.35 17.23
CA TRP A 160 0.87 -2.35 16.58
C TRP A 160 2.05 -2.19 17.57
N ALA A 161 1.81 -1.51 18.69
CA ALA A 161 2.85 -1.27 19.70
C ALA A 161 3.29 -2.55 20.43
N GLU A 162 2.52 -3.63 20.32
CA GLU A 162 2.87 -4.96 20.83
C GLU A 162 3.81 -5.71 19.87
N GLU A 163 3.93 -5.22 18.63
CA GLU A 163 4.80 -5.84 17.64
C GLU A 163 6.26 -5.46 17.85
N ARG A 164 7.14 -6.43 17.64
CA ARG A 164 8.57 -6.20 17.69
C ARG A 164 9.02 -5.33 16.49
N VAL A 165 9.74 -4.26 16.78
CA VAL A 165 10.52 -3.52 15.78
C VAL A 165 11.94 -4.09 15.79
N PRO A 166 12.47 -4.57 14.65
CA PRO A 166 13.83 -5.09 14.56
C PRO A 166 14.88 -4.03 14.94
N SER A 167 16.01 -4.48 15.46
CA SER A 167 17.16 -3.59 15.70
C SER A 167 17.63 -2.94 14.40
N GLY A 168 18.07 -1.69 14.50
CA GLY A 168 18.47 -0.89 13.32
C GLY A 168 17.30 -0.18 12.64
N TRP A 169 16.10 -0.19 13.25
CA TRP A 169 14.94 0.52 12.78
C TRP A 169 14.27 1.35 13.87
N THR A 170 13.94 2.58 13.54
CA THR A 170 13.12 3.46 14.37
C THR A 170 11.69 3.49 13.82
N ALA A 171 10.72 3.23 14.71
CA ALA A 171 9.29 3.29 14.40
C ALA A 171 8.66 4.57 14.95
N THR A 172 8.00 5.34 14.10
CA THR A 172 7.26 6.55 14.48
C THR A 172 5.78 6.39 14.14
N PRO A 173 4.88 6.38 15.13
CA PRO A 173 3.44 6.26 14.87
C PRO A 173 2.81 7.58 14.43
N HIS A 174 1.92 7.50 13.44
CA HIS A 174 1.08 8.59 12.99
C HIS A 174 -0.38 8.15 13.06
N PRO A 175 -1.08 8.41 14.18
CA PRO A 175 -2.46 7.97 14.38
C PRO A 175 -3.45 8.73 13.51
N TYR A 176 -4.45 8.01 13.04
CA TYR A 176 -5.60 8.54 12.31
C TYR A 176 -6.87 7.75 12.69
N SER A 177 -8.02 8.25 12.27
CA SER A 177 -9.31 7.58 12.51
C SER A 177 -10.05 7.37 11.21
N LEU A 178 -10.74 6.24 11.13
CA LEU A 178 -11.70 5.93 10.09
C LEU A 178 -13.12 5.92 10.68
N PRO A 179 -14.15 6.33 9.93
CA PRO A 179 -15.50 6.48 10.45
C PRO A 179 -16.07 5.24 11.14
N THR A 180 -15.90 4.05 10.56
CA THR A 180 -16.45 2.80 11.11
C THR A 180 -15.40 1.90 11.77
N ARG A 181 -14.13 2.05 11.41
CA ARG A 181 -13.02 1.22 11.92
C ARG A 181 -12.32 1.83 13.13
N GLY A 182 -12.61 3.08 13.46
CA GLY A 182 -12.02 3.76 14.60
C GLY A 182 -10.53 4.07 14.41
N GLN A 183 -9.78 3.94 15.50
CA GLN A 183 -8.36 4.29 15.55
C GLN A 183 -7.50 3.34 14.71
N ARG A 184 -6.64 3.94 13.90
CA ARG A 184 -5.65 3.30 13.05
C ARG A 184 -4.32 4.05 13.15
N VAL A 185 -3.26 3.49 12.60
CA VAL A 185 -1.94 4.10 12.62
C VAL A 185 -1.17 3.82 11.33
N VAL A 186 -0.52 4.84 10.80
CA VAL A 186 0.62 4.65 9.89
C VAL A 186 1.87 4.57 10.76
N VAL A 187 2.52 3.42 10.78
CA VAL A 187 3.82 3.26 11.44
C VAL A 187 4.90 3.57 10.40
N ALA A 188 5.54 4.72 10.54
CA ALA A 188 6.68 5.09 9.72
C ALA A 188 7.94 4.45 10.26
N LEU A 189 8.56 3.58 9.46
CA LEU A 189 9.75 2.82 9.80
C LEU A 189 10.92 3.38 8.99
N LYS A 190 11.94 3.82 9.69
CA LYS A 190 13.18 4.34 9.05
C LYS A 190 14.36 3.55 9.58
N PRO A 191 15.32 3.17 8.73
CA PRO A 191 16.57 2.61 9.22
C PRO A 191 17.30 3.65 10.06
N ASP A 192 17.92 3.19 11.13
CA ASP A 192 18.75 4.04 11.98
C ASP A 192 19.93 4.56 11.15
N SER A 193 20.32 5.80 11.39
CA SER A 193 21.52 6.33 10.73
C SER A 193 22.72 5.46 11.11
N PRO A 194 23.60 5.08 10.15
CA PRO A 194 24.81 4.34 10.49
C PRO A 194 25.68 5.21 11.39
N GLY A 195 25.68 4.88 12.69
CA GLY A 195 26.57 5.41 13.72
C GLY A 195 26.50 6.92 13.94
N ALA A 196 25.71 7.36 14.92
CA ALA A 196 26.09 8.57 15.65
C ALA A 196 27.06 8.19 16.78
#